data_1019197df0144c7ef56bb43f4a319ff3
#
_entry.id   1019197df0144c7ef56bb43f4a319ff3
#
_cell.length_a   1.000
_cell.length_b   1.000
_cell.length_c   1.000
_cell.angle_alpha   90.00
_cell.angle_beta   90.00
_cell.angle_gamma   90.00
#
_symmetry.space_group_name_H-M   'P 1'
#
loop_
_entity.id
_entity.type
_entity.pdbx_description
1 polymer ?
#
loop_
_entity_poly.entity_id
_entity_poly.type
_entity_poly.pdbx_seq_one_letter_code
_entity_poly.pdbx_strand_id
1 'polypeptide(L)'
;ILIFIGCWLIVSQVLEMRLTGAIFDKFVGVGALAIIVLFQEEIRKFLYTVGEQRRMHTFVKLFIKKEEKQAIDREAIMPIVMACINMARTKCGALIVIERGTPLNDIVETGDTVNANINQRLIENIFFKNSPLHDGAMIISKKRIKAAGCILPVSHDLDIPRELGLRHRAAMGI
;
A
#
# COMPACT_ATOMS: atom_id res chain seq x y z
N ILE A 1 -21.67 -20.32 15.33
CA ILE A 1 -22.32 -18.99 15.26
C ILE A 1 -23.83 -19.18 15.04
N LEU A 2 -24.30 -19.91 14.01
CA LEU A 2 -25.72 -20.14 13.74
C LEU A 2 -26.45 -20.79 14.89
N ILE A 3 -25.85 -21.81 15.54
CA ILE A 3 -26.41 -22.49 16.70
C ILE A 3 -26.53 -21.52 17.90
N PHE A 4 -25.54 -20.65 18.09
CA PHE A 4 -25.55 -19.66 19.16
C PHE A 4 -26.64 -18.60 18.96
N ILE A 5 -26.80 -18.10 17.72
CA ILE A 5 -27.87 -17.16 17.34
C ILE A 5 -29.24 -17.82 17.51
N GLY A 6 -29.39 -19.08 17.10
CA GLY A 6 -30.65 -19.84 17.29
C GLY A 6 -30.98 -20.04 18.76
N CYS A 7 -30.01 -20.39 19.58
CA CYS A 7 -30.18 -20.53 21.03
C CYS A 7 -30.54 -19.19 21.71
N TRP A 8 -29.90 -18.10 21.30
CA TRP A 8 -30.22 -16.75 21.78
C TRP A 8 -31.65 -16.34 21.44
N LEU A 9 -32.12 -16.58 20.20
CA LEU A 9 -33.51 -16.30 19.79
C LEU A 9 -34.52 -17.11 20.60
N ILE A 10 -34.24 -18.39 20.86
CA ILE A 10 -35.12 -19.25 21.66
C ILE A 10 -35.19 -18.75 23.10
N VAL A 11 -34.06 -18.45 23.72
CA VAL A 11 -33.97 -18.01 25.11
C VAL A 11 -34.62 -16.63 25.30
N SER A 12 -34.41 -15.71 24.38
CA SER A 12 -34.88 -14.32 24.50
C SER A 12 -36.38 -14.17 24.16
N GLN A 13 -36.86 -14.95 23.19
CA GLN A 13 -38.23 -14.80 22.64
C GLN A 13 -39.23 -15.82 23.20
N VAL A 14 -38.79 -17.07 23.48
CA VAL A 14 -39.70 -18.15 23.83
C VAL A 14 -39.80 -18.38 25.36
N LEU A 15 -38.68 -18.22 26.07
CA LEU A 15 -38.62 -18.51 27.52
C LEU A 15 -38.88 -17.30 28.44
N GLU A 16 -39.02 -16.09 27.90
CA GLU A 16 -39.23 -14.84 28.66
C GLU A 16 -38.31 -14.67 29.90
N MET A 17 -37.17 -15.35 29.91
CA MET A 17 -36.25 -15.33 31.06
C MET A 17 -35.42 -14.03 31.04
N ARG A 18 -35.96 -12.97 31.63
CA ARG A 18 -35.37 -11.62 31.63
C ARG A 18 -33.91 -11.56 32.12
N LEU A 19 -33.55 -12.36 33.13
CA LEU A 19 -32.20 -12.37 33.69
C LEU A 19 -31.19 -13.03 32.73
N THR A 20 -31.56 -14.17 32.15
CA THR A 20 -30.69 -14.91 31.22
C THR A 20 -30.53 -14.17 29.89
N GLY A 21 -31.60 -13.51 29.40
CA GLY A 21 -31.56 -12.63 28.23
C GLY A 21 -30.61 -11.47 28.43
N ALA A 22 -30.66 -10.76 29.55
CA ALA A 22 -29.79 -9.62 29.85
C ALA A 22 -28.30 -10.00 29.95
N ILE A 23 -27.98 -11.20 30.43
CA ILE A 23 -26.60 -11.73 30.44
C ILE A 23 -26.14 -12.04 29.02
N PHE A 24 -26.98 -12.72 28.24
CA PHE A 24 -26.67 -13.06 26.83
C PHE A 24 -26.48 -11.79 25.97
N ASP A 25 -27.31 -10.78 26.14
CA ASP A 25 -27.18 -9.52 25.41
C ASP A 25 -25.82 -8.84 25.69
N LYS A 26 -25.38 -8.85 26.95
CA LYS A 26 -24.03 -8.35 27.29
C LYS A 26 -22.92 -9.19 26.68
N PHE A 27 -23.03 -10.51 26.69
CA PHE A 27 -22.06 -11.40 26.05
C PHE A 27 -22.00 -11.23 24.54
N VAL A 28 -23.15 -11.08 23.88
CA VAL A 28 -23.22 -10.80 22.43
C VAL A 28 -22.60 -9.45 22.11
N GLY A 29 -22.90 -8.42 22.91
CA GLY A 29 -22.31 -7.09 22.71
C GLY A 29 -20.79 -7.06 22.85
N VAL A 30 -20.26 -7.64 23.94
CA VAL A 30 -18.82 -7.74 24.18
C VAL A 30 -18.14 -8.65 23.14
N GLY A 31 -18.78 -9.77 22.79
CA GLY A 31 -18.27 -10.70 21.78
C GLY A 31 -18.20 -10.10 20.39
N ALA A 32 -19.22 -9.32 20.00
CA ALA A 32 -19.20 -8.61 18.73
C ALA A 32 -18.05 -7.58 18.66
N LEU A 33 -17.85 -6.83 19.75
CA LEU A 33 -16.76 -5.87 19.83
C LEU A 33 -15.39 -6.55 19.79
N ALA A 34 -15.25 -7.68 20.50
CA ALA A 34 -14.02 -8.48 20.47
C ALA A 34 -13.73 -9.03 19.06
N ILE A 35 -14.75 -9.47 18.32
CA ILE A 35 -14.59 -9.93 16.93
C ILE A 35 -14.14 -8.77 16.04
N ILE A 36 -14.74 -7.59 16.15
CA ILE A 36 -14.35 -6.42 15.37
C ILE A 36 -12.88 -6.06 15.61
N VAL A 37 -12.45 -6.05 16.88
CA VAL A 37 -11.04 -5.76 17.22
C VAL A 37 -10.11 -6.85 16.73
N LEU A 38 -10.49 -8.13 16.86
CA LEU A 38 -9.67 -9.26 16.41
C LEU A 38 -9.46 -9.25 14.88
N PHE A 39 -10.51 -8.93 14.13
CA PHE A 39 -10.49 -8.91 12.65
C PHE A 39 -10.26 -7.53 12.06
N GLN A 40 -9.80 -6.56 12.85
CA GLN A 40 -9.59 -5.19 12.38
C GLN A 40 -8.63 -5.12 11.19
N GLU A 41 -7.55 -5.89 11.20
CA GLU A 41 -6.59 -5.92 10.10
C GLU A 41 -7.15 -6.60 8.85
N GLU A 42 -7.89 -7.69 9.01
CA GLU A 42 -8.53 -8.41 7.92
C GLU A 42 -9.62 -7.56 7.25
N ILE A 43 -10.41 -6.85 8.06
CA ILE A 43 -11.43 -5.92 7.56
C ILE A 43 -10.74 -4.79 6.79
N ARG A 44 -9.66 -4.23 7.31
CA ARG A 44 -8.88 -3.20 6.64
C ARG A 44 -8.33 -3.69 5.30
N LYS A 45 -7.69 -4.87 5.27
CA LYS A 45 -7.19 -5.51 4.03
C LYS A 45 -8.31 -5.80 3.04
N PHE A 46 -9.43 -6.34 3.52
CA PHE A 46 -10.61 -6.62 2.69
C PHE A 46 -11.16 -5.34 2.05
N LEU A 47 -11.36 -4.28 2.83
CA LEU A 47 -11.84 -2.99 2.31
C LEU A 47 -10.87 -2.40 1.30
N TYR A 48 -9.57 -2.57 1.52
CA TYR A 48 -8.53 -2.15 0.58
C TYR A 48 -8.65 -2.91 -0.74
N THR A 49 -8.74 -4.25 -0.67
CA THR A 49 -8.87 -5.14 -1.85
C THR A 49 -10.18 -4.89 -2.60
N VAL A 50 -11.28 -4.67 -1.89
CA VAL A 50 -12.59 -4.34 -2.51
C VAL A 50 -12.55 -2.95 -3.16
N GLY A 51 -11.86 -1.98 -2.53
CA GLY A 51 -11.66 -0.64 -3.10
C GLY A 51 -10.79 -0.65 -4.37
N GLU A 52 -9.84 -1.57 -4.46
CA GLU A 52 -8.94 -1.71 -5.61
C GLU A 52 -9.58 -2.46 -6.79
N GLN A 53 -10.57 -3.32 -6.53
CA GLN A 53 -11.29 -4.00 -7.60
C GLN A 53 -12.06 -3.00 -8.46
N ARG A 54 -11.66 -2.84 -9.70
CA ARG A 54 -12.17 -1.96 -10.76
C ARG A 54 -13.72 -1.87 -10.93
N ARG A 55 -14.48 -2.71 -10.24
CA ARG A 55 -15.95 -2.73 -10.33
C ARG A 55 -16.66 -1.59 -9.59
N MET A 56 -16.06 -1.07 -8.49
CA MET A 56 -16.60 0.13 -7.81
C MET A 56 -16.35 1.43 -8.58
N HIS A 57 -15.44 1.41 -9.56
CA HIS A 57 -15.17 2.57 -10.43
C HIS A 57 -16.40 3.05 -11.23
N THR A 58 -17.40 2.23 -11.40
CA THR A 58 -18.61 2.62 -12.17
C THR A 58 -19.56 3.47 -11.33
N PHE A 59 -19.69 3.21 -10.03
CA PHE A 59 -20.56 3.98 -9.14
C PHE A 59 -19.90 5.25 -8.61
N VAL A 60 -18.59 5.20 -8.34
CA VAL A 60 -17.82 6.35 -7.86
C VAL A 60 -17.56 7.37 -8.99
N LYS A 61 -17.51 6.93 -10.26
CA LYS A 61 -17.40 7.83 -11.43
C LYS A 61 -18.57 8.81 -11.59
N LEU A 62 -19.71 8.53 -10.97
CA LEU A 62 -20.86 9.46 -11.02
C LEU A 62 -20.69 10.64 -10.03
N PHE A 63 -19.86 10.49 -9.00
CA PHE A 63 -19.71 11.50 -7.94
C PHE A 63 -18.34 12.16 -7.85
N ILE A 64 -17.29 11.58 -8.46
CA ILE A 64 -15.95 12.18 -8.45
C ILE A 64 -15.65 12.69 -9.87
N LYS A 65 -15.62 14.01 -9.98
CA LYS A 65 -15.09 14.77 -11.10
C LYS A 65 -13.79 14.13 -11.55
N LYS A 66 -13.78 13.67 -12.82
CA LYS A 66 -12.67 13.18 -13.61
C LYS A 66 -11.29 13.62 -13.08
N GLU A 67 -10.69 12.87 -12.15
CA GLU A 67 -9.24 12.92 -12.05
C GLU A 67 -8.74 12.29 -13.35
N GLU A 68 -8.13 13.14 -14.16
CA GLU A 68 -7.50 12.77 -15.41
C GLU A 68 -6.68 11.50 -15.17
N LYS A 69 -6.96 10.46 -15.96
CA LYS A 69 -6.01 9.38 -16.17
C LYS A 69 -4.70 10.08 -16.55
N GLN A 70 -3.81 10.22 -15.57
CA GLN A 70 -2.48 10.71 -15.84
C GLN A 70 -1.80 9.61 -16.65
N ALA A 71 -2.00 9.67 -17.96
CA ALA A 71 -1.07 9.05 -18.87
C ALA A 71 0.27 9.64 -18.48
N ILE A 72 1.21 8.79 -18.08
CA ILE A 72 2.58 9.22 -17.85
C ILE A 72 3.01 9.83 -19.18
N ASP A 73 3.08 11.16 -19.24
CA ASP A 73 3.44 11.83 -20.48
C ASP A 73 4.82 11.34 -20.92
N ARG A 74 4.98 11.15 -22.22
CA ARG A 74 6.28 10.74 -22.80
C ARG A 74 7.43 11.63 -22.32
N GLU A 75 7.16 12.90 -22.06
CA GLU A 75 8.11 13.87 -21.50
C GLU A 75 8.64 13.48 -20.10
N ALA A 76 7.80 12.86 -19.26
CA ALA A 76 8.23 12.40 -17.94
C ALA A 76 8.94 11.04 -17.99
N ILE A 77 8.63 10.19 -18.99
CA ILE A 77 9.22 8.86 -19.14
C ILE A 77 10.65 8.94 -19.68
N MET A 78 10.90 9.78 -20.68
CA MET A 78 12.21 9.82 -21.35
C MET A 78 13.38 10.10 -20.40
N PRO A 79 13.31 11.06 -19.46
CA PRO A 79 14.38 11.28 -18.49
C PRO A 79 14.64 10.05 -17.60
N ILE A 80 13.60 9.31 -17.22
CA ILE A 80 13.74 8.08 -16.42
C ILE A 80 14.47 7.01 -17.23
N VAL A 81 14.04 6.77 -18.47
CA VAL A 81 14.64 5.76 -19.36
C VAL A 81 16.12 6.10 -19.61
N MET A 82 16.44 7.34 -19.92
CA MET A 82 17.83 7.78 -20.17
C MET A 82 18.70 7.63 -18.92
N ALA A 83 18.17 7.98 -17.73
CA ALA A 83 18.87 7.73 -16.47
C ALA A 83 19.13 6.22 -16.25
N CYS A 84 18.14 5.36 -16.48
CA CYS A 84 18.32 3.92 -16.37
C CYS A 84 19.37 3.37 -17.33
N ILE A 85 19.37 3.80 -18.58
CA ILE A 85 20.37 3.41 -19.58
C ILE A 85 21.79 3.79 -19.12
N ASN A 86 21.98 5.01 -18.65
CA ASN A 86 23.28 5.49 -18.19
C ASN A 86 23.73 4.74 -16.92
N MET A 87 22.83 4.59 -15.95
CA MET A 87 23.13 3.83 -14.73
C MET A 87 23.45 2.35 -15.01
N ALA A 88 22.79 1.74 -16.00
CA ALA A 88 23.11 0.38 -16.44
C ALA A 88 24.52 0.28 -17.02
N ARG A 89 24.95 1.25 -17.82
CA ARG A 89 26.32 1.30 -18.39
C ARG A 89 27.39 1.42 -17.30
N THR A 90 27.10 2.16 -16.23
CA THR A 90 28.02 2.34 -15.09
C THR A 90 27.84 1.28 -14.01
N LYS A 91 26.96 0.28 -14.23
CA LYS A 91 26.58 -0.76 -13.24
C LYS A 91 26.11 -0.16 -11.91
N CYS A 92 25.45 1.00 -11.96
CA CYS A 92 24.86 1.64 -10.80
C CYS A 92 23.45 1.08 -10.57
N GLY A 93 23.22 0.47 -9.41
CA GLY A 93 21.90 -0.04 -9.02
C GLY A 93 20.95 1.09 -8.63
N ALA A 94 19.69 1.00 -9.07
CA ALA A 94 18.65 1.95 -8.72
C ALA A 94 17.35 1.22 -8.37
N LEU A 95 16.54 1.81 -7.50
CA LEU A 95 15.19 1.36 -7.18
C LEU A 95 14.23 2.54 -7.30
N ILE A 96 13.44 2.54 -8.37
CA ILE A 96 12.52 3.62 -8.72
C ILE A 96 11.10 3.10 -8.58
N VAL A 97 10.32 3.71 -7.71
CA VAL A 97 8.91 3.37 -7.46
C VAL A 97 8.02 4.48 -8.03
N ILE A 98 7.06 4.08 -8.87
CA ILE A 98 6.10 5.01 -9.48
C ILE A 98 4.74 4.77 -8.83
N GLU A 99 4.27 5.75 -8.07
CA GLU A 99 2.94 5.74 -7.47
C GLU A 99 1.86 5.74 -8.56
N ARG A 100 0.90 4.83 -8.45
CA ARG A 100 -0.22 4.71 -9.41
C ARG A 100 -1.57 4.94 -8.75
N GLY A 101 -2.17 3.91 -8.17
CA GLY A 101 -3.51 3.96 -7.58
C GLY A 101 -3.48 4.09 -6.06
N THR A 102 -2.48 3.48 -5.44
CA THR A 102 -2.31 3.43 -3.99
C THR A 102 -1.36 4.54 -3.54
N PRO A 103 -1.77 5.40 -2.61
CA PRO A 103 -0.89 6.40 -2.03
C PRO A 103 0.26 5.75 -1.25
N LEU A 104 1.48 6.22 -1.46
CA LEU A 104 2.69 5.73 -0.80
C LEU A 104 3.20 6.70 0.28
N ASN A 105 2.29 7.44 0.94
CA ASN A 105 2.68 8.47 1.91
C ASN A 105 3.50 7.90 3.07
N ASP A 106 3.11 6.74 3.60
CA ASP A 106 3.80 6.08 4.71
C ASP A 106 5.26 5.73 4.35
N ILE A 107 5.50 5.38 3.08
CA ILE A 107 6.85 5.07 2.58
C ILE A 107 7.64 6.37 2.31
N VAL A 108 6.98 7.38 1.76
CA VAL A 108 7.58 8.70 1.51
C VAL A 108 8.12 9.33 2.80
N GLU A 109 7.41 9.16 3.92
CA GLU A 109 7.81 9.68 5.23
C GLU A 109 9.07 9.03 5.79
N THR A 110 9.47 7.85 5.27
CA THR A 110 10.70 7.17 5.70
C THR A 110 11.97 7.71 5.03
N GLY A 111 11.83 8.52 3.99
CA GLY A 111 12.95 9.08 3.22
C GLY A 111 12.99 10.60 3.24
N ASP A 112 13.95 11.15 2.50
CA ASP A 112 14.13 12.59 2.37
C ASP A 112 13.21 13.17 1.28
N THR A 113 12.47 14.22 1.61
CA THR A 113 11.58 14.92 0.67
C THR A 113 12.41 15.72 -0.35
N VAL A 114 12.30 15.36 -1.63
CA VAL A 114 13.01 16.02 -2.74
C VAL A 114 12.10 17.03 -3.47
N ASN A 115 10.87 16.65 -3.73
CA ASN A 115 9.84 17.44 -4.42
C ASN A 115 10.34 18.16 -5.69
N ALA A 116 11.03 17.46 -6.57
CA ALA A 116 11.64 18.01 -7.78
C ALA A 116 10.96 17.49 -9.05
N ASN A 117 11.17 18.21 -10.17
CA ASN A 117 10.78 17.72 -11.49
C ASN A 117 11.65 16.52 -11.89
N ILE A 118 11.06 15.60 -12.67
CA ILE A 118 11.77 14.43 -13.19
C ILE A 118 12.86 14.92 -14.15
N ASN A 119 14.11 14.66 -13.80
CA ASN A 119 15.27 15.03 -14.59
C ASN A 119 16.30 13.91 -14.55
N GLN A 120 16.85 13.55 -15.71
CA GLN A 120 17.84 12.48 -15.85
C GLN A 120 19.04 12.66 -14.90
N ARG A 121 19.65 13.83 -14.88
CA ARG A 121 20.83 14.12 -14.05
C ARG A 121 20.53 14.03 -12.54
N LEU A 122 19.32 14.45 -12.15
CA LEU A 122 18.90 14.37 -10.76
C LEU A 122 18.73 12.90 -10.33
N ILE A 123 18.13 12.06 -11.17
CA ILE A 123 17.98 10.63 -10.91
C ILE A 123 19.36 9.97 -10.77
N GLU A 124 20.27 10.25 -11.71
CA GLU A 124 21.64 9.72 -11.66
C GLU A 124 22.39 10.17 -10.40
N ASN A 125 22.20 11.43 -9.97
CA ASN A 125 22.78 11.95 -8.72
C ASN A 125 22.21 11.31 -7.46
N ILE A 126 20.91 11.08 -7.42
CA ILE A 126 20.25 10.38 -6.30
C ILE A 126 20.87 8.99 -6.10
N PHE A 127 21.06 8.22 -7.19
CA PHE A 127 21.60 6.87 -7.12
C PHE A 127 23.12 6.78 -7.22
N PHE A 128 23.81 7.91 -7.28
CA PHE A 128 25.27 7.93 -7.26
C PHE A 128 25.80 7.31 -5.97
N LYS A 129 26.73 6.36 -6.07
CA LYS A 129 27.20 5.53 -4.96
C LYS A 129 27.69 6.28 -3.71
N ASN A 130 28.14 7.51 -3.88
CA ASN A 130 28.60 8.36 -2.78
C ASN A 130 27.58 9.42 -2.36
N SER A 131 26.36 9.40 -2.92
CA SER A 131 25.28 10.29 -2.50
C SER A 131 24.63 9.75 -1.22
N PRO A 132 24.31 10.58 -0.23
CA PRO A 132 23.54 10.16 0.94
C PRO A 132 22.16 9.57 0.58
N LEU A 133 21.59 9.97 -0.55
CA LEU A 133 20.25 9.57 -0.99
C LEU A 133 20.21 8.24 -1.74
N HIS A 134 21.35 7.61 -2.01
CA HIS A 134 21.40 6.41 -2.85
C HIS A 134 20.88 5.14 -2.16
N ASP A 135 20.88 5.12 -0.83
CA ASP A 135 20.43 3.95 -0.07
C ASP A 135 18.92 4.01 0.17
N GLY A 136 18.21 3.17 -0.56
CA GLY A 136 16.75 3.12 -0.55
C GLY A 136 16.11 3.28 -1.93
N ALA A 137 14.84 3.63 -1.93
CA ALA A 137 14.04 3.84 -3.12
C ALA A 137 13.80 5.34 -3.40
N MET A 138 13.71 5.69 -4.67
CA MET A 138 13.20 6.99 -5.10
C MET A 138 11.73 6.84 -5.49
N ILE A 139 10.87 7.69 -4.94
CA ILE A 139 9.43 7.64 -5.20
C ILE A 139 9.02 8.77 -6.13
N ILE A 140 8.36 8.39 -7.22
CA ILE A 140 7.76 9.31 -8.19
C ILE A 140 6.25 9.30 -8.00
N SER A 141 5.70 10.46 -7.71
CA SER A 141 4.26 10.69 -7.57
C SER A 141 3.86 11.94 -8.34
N LYS A 142 2.71 11.89 -9.02
CA LYS A 142 2.15 13.05 -9.77
C LYS A 142 3.17 13.76 -10.68
N LYS A 143 3.94 12.96 -11.44
CA LYS A 143 4.99 13.44 -12.38
C LYS A 143 6.13 14.21 -11.71
N ARG A 144 6.38 13.99 -10.43
CA ARG A 144 7.49 14.61 -9.69
C ARG A 144 8.24 13.55 -8.87
N ILE A 145 9.52 13.75 -8.68
CA ILE A 145 10.30 13.02 -7.69
C ILE A 145 9.86 13.54 -6.32
N LYS A 146 9.13 12.74 -5.56
CA LYS A 146 8.55 13.12 -4.27
C LYS A 146 9.56 13.00 -3.14
N ALA A 147 10.24 11.85 -3.07
CA ALA A 147 11.23 11.54 -2.05
C ALA A 147 12.31 10.60 -2.59
N ALA A 148 13.43 10.52 -1.88
CA ALA A 148 14.54 9.60 -2.13
C ALA A 148 15.06 9.02 -0.82
N GLY A 149 15.82 7.91 -0.88
CA GLY A 149 16.27 7.21 0.32
C GLY A 149 15.15 6.52 1.10
N CYS A 150 14.00 6.28 0.47
CA CYS A 150 12.85 5.68 1.14
C CYS A 150 13.07 4.20 1.42
N ILE A 151 12.63 3.76 2.61
CA ILE A 151 12.71 2.37 3.06
C ILE A 151 11.46 1.63 2.60
N LEU A 152 11.66 0.54 1.84
CA LEU A 152 10.59 -0.34 1.41
C LEU A 152 10.53 -1.62 2.23
N PRO A 153 9.35 -2.23 2.40
CA PRO A 153 9.25 -3.55 2.98
C PRO A 153 10.03 -4.55 2.11
N VAL A 154 10.82 -5.40 2.75
CA VAL A 154 11.63 -6.41 2.06
C VAL A 154 10.88 -7.73 2.08
N SER A 155 10.71 -8.36 0.93
CA SER A 155 10.13 -9.71 0.86
C SER A 155 11.03 -10.72 1.58
N HIS A 156 10.42 -11.52 2.45
CA HIS A 156 11.04 -12.66 3.13
C HIS A 156 10.84 -13.98 2.39
N ASP A 157 10.36 -13.93 1.15
CA ASP A 157 10.14 -15.11 0.33
C ASP A 157 11.47 -15.86 0.11
N LEU A 158 11.47 -17.16 0.44
CA LEU A 158 12.63 -18.04 0.36
C LEU A 158 12.94 -18.45 -1.09
N ASP A 159 11.98 -18.31 -2.00
CA ASP A 159 12.12 -18.63 -3.42
C ASP A 159 12.94 -17.58 -4.19
N ILE A 160 13.19 -16.42 -3.56
CA ILE A 160 14.03 -15.38 -4.16
C ILE A 160 15.49 -15.81 -4.14
N PRO A 161 16.17 -15.89 -5.30
CA PRO A 161 17.58 -16.26 -5.38
C PRO A 161 18.45 -15.41 -4.44
N ARG A 162 19.37 -16.07 -3.72
CA ARG A 162 20.23 -15.38 -2.72
C ARG A 162 21.21 -14.40 -3.37
N GLU A 163 21.44 -14.52 -4.66
CA GLU A 163 22.30 -13.63 -5.45
C GLU A 163 21.67 -12.23 -5.65
N LEU A 164 20.35 -12.11 -5.47
CA LEU A 164 19.64 -10.84 -5.58
C LEU A 164 19.80 -10.01 -4.31
N GLY A 165 20.31 -8.80 -4.48
CA GLY A 165 20.52 -7.85 -3.37
C GLY A 165 19.22 -7.29 -2.77
N LEU A 166 19.35 -6.51 -1.70
CA LEU A 166 18.24 -5.92 -0.95
C LEU A 166 17.25 -5.14 -1.82
N ARG A 167 17.73 -4.39 -2.83
CA ARG A 167 16.86 -3.64 -3.73
C ARG A 167 15.91 -4.53 -4.53
N HIS A 168 16.37 -5.71 -4.97
CA HIS A 168 15.53 -6.67 -5.68
C HIS A 168 14.45 -7.24 -4.75
N ARG A 169 14.83 -7.60 -3.52
CA ARG A 169 13.89 -8.10 -2.53
C ARG A 169 12.87 -7.05 -2.10
N ALA A 170 13.29 -5.79 -2.01
CA ALA A 170 12.40 -4.67 -1.74
C ALA A 170 11.43 -4.40 -2.90
N ALA A 171 11.87 -4.56 -4.15
CA ALA A 171 10.99 -4.46 -5.32
C ALA A 171 9.92 -5.55 -5.39
N MET A 172 10.17 -6.71 -4.77
CA MET A 172 9.22 -7.83 -4.69
C MET A 172 8.33 -7.77 -3.44
N GLY A 173 8.64 -6.89 -2.49
CA GLY A 173 7.88 -6.71 -1.25
C GLY A 173 6.79 -5.63 -1.32
N ILE A 174 6.68 -4.93 -2.45
CA ILE A 174 5.66 -3.90 -2.74
C ILE A 174 4.49 -4.53 -3.54
#